data_be5769b5fa0681be3170380bb2b27793
#
_entry.id   be5769b5fa0681be3170380bb2b27793
#
_cell.length_a   1.000
_cell.length_b   1.000
_cell.length_c   1.000
_cell.angle_alpha   90.00
_cell.angle_beta   90.00
_cell.angle_gamma   90.00
#
_symmetry.space_group_name_H-M   'P 1'
#
loop_
_entity.id
_entity.type
_entity.pdbx_description
1 polymer ?
#
loop_
_entity_poly.entity_id
_entity_poly.type
_entity_poly.pdbx_seq_one_letter_code
_entity_poly.pdbx_strand_id
1 'polypeptide(L)'
;MECWSNGEKMTYAIGKTYEELQIGEEASFSKTITETDVVLFAGISGDFNPVHMNEEYARQTPFKTRIAHGALPQSLIAPVLGTKLPGLGTVAVEIRCRFKAPTYFGDTVTAKAVVAEKIPGKKWVRMALEWTNQRGETVAEGEALVIPPPGGPGL
;
A
#
# COMPACT_ATOMS: atom_id res chain seq x y z
N MET A 1 18.05 10.55 -11.10
CA MET A 1 17.48 10.73 -12.46
C MET A 1 16.90 12.14 -12.50
N GLU A 2 17.50 13.03 -13.25
CA GLU A 2 16.97 14.39 -13.40
C GLU A 2 15.83 14.36 -14.42
N CYS A 3 14.61 14.70 -13.98
CA CYS A 3 13.46 14.89 -14.86
C CYS A 3 13.34 16.37 -15.23
N TRP A 4 13.25 16.65 -16.52
CA TRP A 4 13.09 17.99 -17.09
C TRP A 4 11.72 18.12 -17.73
N SER A 5 10.98 19.16 -17.40
CA SER A 5 9.77 19.56 -18.09
C SER A 5 9.92 21.02 -18.54
N ASN A 6 9.83 21.28 -19.84
CA ASN A 6 9.94 22.62 -20.44
C ASN A 6 11.23 23.40 -20.07
N GLY A 7 12.34 22.69 -19.84
CA GLY A 7 13.62 23.32 -19.49
C GLY A 7 13.78 23.73 -18.02
N GLU A 8 12.77 23.47 -17.18
CA GLU A 8 12.83 23.71 -15.74
C GLU A 8 13.11 22.40 -14.99
N LYS A 9 13.97 22.47 -13.97
CA LYS A 9 14.26 21.33 -13.09
C LYS A 9 13.02 21.04 -12.25
N MET A 10 12.43 19.86 -12.41
CA MET A 10 11.35 19.42 -11.53
C MET A 10 11.92 19.09 -10.15
N THR A 11 11.53 19.86 -9.15
CA THR A 11 11.81 19.56 -7.74
C THR A 11 10.61 18.87 -7.10
N TYR A 12 10.82 17.65 -6.63
CA TYR A 12 9.83 16.95 -5.82
C TYR A 12 10.01 17.34 -4.35
N ALA A 13 8.89 17.66 -3.67
CA ALA A 13 8.91 17.84 -2.23
C ALA A 13 9.25 16.50 -1.55
N ILE A 14 10.37 16.43 -0.85
CA ILE A 14 10.75 15.25 -0.06
C ILE A 14 9.75 15.06 1.07
N GLY A 15 9.50 13.80 1.43
CA GLY A 15 8.64 13.43 2.55
C GLY A 15 9.23 13.86 3.90
N LYS A 16 8.48 13.59 4.96
CA LYS A 16 8.87 13.92 6.33
C LYS A 16 10.08 13.10 6.79
N THR A 17 11.04 13.79 7.37
CA THR A 17 12.19 13.17 8.02
C THR A 17 11.78 12.43 9.30
N TYR A 18 12.70 11.63 9.85
CA TYR A 18 12.48 10.98 11.15
C TYR A 18 12.13 11.99 12.25
N GLU A 19 12.78 13.15 12.27
CA GLU A 19 12.58 14.19 13.28
C GLU A 19 11.19 14.82 13.19
N GLU A 20 10.69 15.06 11.99
CA GLU A 20 9.39 15.69 11.71
C GLU A 20 8.18 14.78 11.94
N LEU A 21 8.38 13.46 11.86
CA LEU A 21 7.31 12.49 12.09
C LEU A 21 6.87 12.47 13.56
N GLN A 22 5.56 12.44 13.79
CA GLN A 22 4.97 12.32 15.12
C GLN A 22 4.18 11.01 15.26
N ILE A 23 4.25 10.39 16.44
CA ILE A 23 3.44 9.19 16.75
C ILE A 23 1.96 9.57 16.65
N GLY A 24 1.16 8.72 15.99
CA GLY A 24 -0.25 8.95 15.73
C GLY A 24 -0.56 9.69 14.43
N GLU A 25 0.44 10.24 13.72
CA GLU A 25 0.19 10.76 12.37
C GLU A 25 -0.26 9.63 11.44
N GLU A 26 -1.23 9.93 10.57
CA GLU A 26 -1.79 8.94 9.65
C GLU A 26 -1.96 9.48 8.24
N ALA A 27 -1.96 8.55 7.28
CA ALA A 27 -2.33 8.81 5.90
C ALA A 27 -3.02 7.58 5.32
N SER A 28 -3.83 7.79 4.29
CA SER A 28 -4.54 6.73 3.63
C SER A 28 -4.63 6.94 2.12
N PHE A 29 -4.94 5.84 1.42
CA PHE A 29 -5.22 5.80 0.00
C PHE A 29 -6.33 4.80 -0.27
N SER A 30 -7.31 5.18 -1.09
CA SER A 30 -8.44 4.33 -1.44
C SER A 30 -8.48 4.07 -2.93
N LYS A 31 -8.83 2.84 -3.31
CA LYS A 31 -9.04 2.44 -4.70
C LYS A 31 -10.13 1.38 -4.78
N THR A 32 -11.02 1.52 -5.76
CA THR A 32 -11.94 0.45 -6.16
C THR A 32 -11.17 -0.59 -6.97
N ILE A 33 -11.25 -1.85 -6.55
CA ILE A 33 -10.61 -2.98 -7.21
C ILE A 33 -11.49 -3.46 -8.34
N THR A 34 -11.04 -3.26 -9.57
CA THR A 34 -11.76 -3.65 -10.79
C THR A 34 -11.28 -5.00 -11.32
N GLU A 35 -12.08 -5.61 -12.21
CA GLU A 35 -11.64 -6.81 -12.93
C GLU A 35 -10.36 -6.55 -13.74
N THR A 36 -10.23 -5.38 -14.35
CA THR A 36 -9.03 -4.98 -15.08
C THR A 36 -7.80 -4.99 -14.17
N ASP A 37 -7.91 -4.50 -12.94
CA ASP A 37 -6.79 -4.53 -11.97
C ASP A 37 -6.36 -5.96 -11.68
N VAL A 38 -7.31 -6.88 -11.50
CA VAL A 38 -7.02 -8.30 -11.23
C VAL A 38 -6.32 -8.97 -12.42
N VAL A 39 -6.81 -8.72 -13.65
CA VAL A 39 -6.19 -9.26 -14.87
C VAL A 39 -4.76 -8.72 -15.06
N LEU A 40 -4.56 -7.41 -14.87
CA LEU A 40 -3.23 -6.80 -14.94
C LEU A 40 -2.30 -7.36 -13.87
N PHE A 41 -2.80 -7.52 -12.64
CA PHE A 41 -2.01 -8.07 -11.55
C PHE A 41 -1.62 -9.53 -11.80
N ALA A 42 -2.53 -10.36 -12.35
CA ALA A 42 -2.21 -11.71 -12.78
C ALA A 42 -1.08 -11.72 -13.81
N GLY A 43 -1.11 -10.81 -14.79
CA GLY A 43 -0.06 -10.67 -15.80
C GLY A 43 1.29 -10.24 -15.21
N ILE A 44 1.30 -9.37 -14.21
CA ILE A 44 2.51 -8.88 -13.55
C ILE A 44 3.09 -9.93 -12.59
N SER A 45 2.24 -10.57 -11.78
CA SER A 45 2.67 -11.54 -10.76
C SER A 45 2.92 -12.94 -11.30
N GLY A 46 2.29 -13.29 -12.43
CA GLY A 46 2.24 -14.67 -12.94
C GLY A 46 1.21 -15.56 -12.22
N ASP A 47 0.42 -15.01 -11.30
CA ASP A 47 -0.59 -15.77 -10.55
C ASP A 47 -1.92 -15.79 -11.31
N PHE A 48 -2.08 -16.80 -12.14
CA PHE A 48 -3.32 -17.12 -12.88
C PHE A 48 -4.19 -18.15 -12.16
N ASN A 49 -4.12 -18.23 -10.84
CA ASN A 49 -4.97 -19.15 -10.08
C ASN A 49 -6.45 -18.96 -10.47
N PRO A 50 -7.16 -20.06 -10.82
CA PRO A 50 -8.53 -19.94 -11.30
C PRO A 50 -9.51 -19.31 -10.31
N VAL A 51 -9.22 -19.25 -9.02
CA VAL A 51 -10.04 -18.50 -8.06
C VAL A 51 -10.13 -17.01 -8.37
N HIS A 52 -9.14 -16.46 -9.08
CA HIS A 52 -9.10 -15.06 -9.54
C HIS A 52 -9.62 -14.89 -10.97
N MET A 53 -9.45 -15.92 -11.82
CA MET A 53 -9.58 -15.80 -13.26
C MET A 53 -10.80 -16.52 -13.84
N ASN A 54 -11.35 -17.53 -13.16
CA ASN A 54 -12.43 -18.38 -13.69
C ASN A 54 -13.63 -18.39 -12.75
N GLU A 55 -14.73 -17.80 -13.19
CA GLU A 55 -15.96 -17.68 -12.37
C GLU A 55 -16.58 -19.04 -12.06
N GLU A 56 -16.59 -19.98 -13.03
CA GLU A 56 -17.17 -21.31 -12.82
C GLU A 56 -16.39 -22.12 -11.78
N TYR A 57 -15.06 -21.96 -11.77
CA TYR A 57 -14.23 -22.53 -10.71
C TYR A 57 -14.50 -21.85 -9.36
N ALA A 58 -14.51 -20.52 -9.34
CA ALA A 58 -14.66 -19.74 -8.12
C ALA A 58 -16.00 -19.99 -7.40
N ARG A 59 -17.08 -20.23 -8.15
CA ARG A 59 -18.40 -20.60 -7.61
C ARG A 59 -18.37 -21.86 -6.76
N GLN A 60 -17.46 -22.79 -7.03
CA GLN A 60 -17.30 -24.04 -6.30
C GLN A 60 -16.47 -23.87 -5.02
N THR A 61 -15.81 -22.73 -4.85
CA THR A 61 -15.02 -22.40 -3.66
C THR A 61 -15.89 -21.79 -2.54
N PRO A 62 -15.37 -21.69 -1.31
CA PRO A 62 -16.05 -20.96 -0.23
C PRO A 62 -16.38 -19.51 -0.57
N PHE A 63 -15.65 -18.89 -1.50
CA PHE A 63 -15.84 -17.49 -1.91
C PHE A 63 -17.06 -17.27 -2.80
N LYS A 64 -17.54 -18.30 -3.52
CA LYS A 64 -18.74 -18.31 -4.37
C LYS A 64 -18.67 -17.43 -5.62
N THR A 65 -17.63 -16.66 -5.79
CA THR A 65 -17.32 -15.83 -6.95
C THR A 65 -15.82 -15.55 -6.97
N ARG A 66 -15.32 -14.97 -8.06
CA ARG A 66 -13.92 -14.58 -8.15
C ARG A 66 -13.57 -13.52 -7.11
N ILE A 67 -12.38 -13.64 -6.54
CA ILE A 67 -11.82 -12.67 -5.60
C ILE A 67 -10.52 -12.08 -6.16
N ALA A 68 -10.15 -10.91 -5.69
CA ALA A 68 -8.85 -10.32 -6.01
C ALA A 68 -7.71 -11.10 -5.33
N HIS A 69 -6.52 -11.08 -5.94
CA HIS A 69 -5.29 -11.54 -5.29
C HIS A 69 -5.09 -10.76 -3.99
N GLY A 70 -4.77 -11.41 -2.90
CA GLY A 70 -4.57 -10.71 -1.62
C GLY A 70 -3.47 -9.62 -1.70
N ALA A 71 -2.41 -9.88 -2.47
CA ALA A 71 -1.34 -8.92 -2.68
C ALA A 71 -1.75 -7.66 -3.47
N LEU A 72 -2.82 -7.70 -4.26
CA LEU A 72 -3.30 -6.55 -5.02
C LEU A 72 -3.82 -5.43 -4.09
N PRO A 73 -4.85 -5.62 -3.23
CA PRO A 73 -5.24 -4.60 -2.28
C PRO A 73 -4.12 -4.30 -1.26
N GLN A 74 -3.32 -5.28 -0.87
CA GLN A 74 -2.17 -5.05 0.01
C GLN A 74 -1.20 -4.03 -0.59
N SER A 75 -0.98 -4.03 -1.91
CA SER A 75 -0.10 -3.10 -2.60
C SER A 75 -0.52 -1.63 -2.50
N LEU A 76 -1.79 -1.34 -2.14
CA LEU A 76 -2.29 0.03 -1.96
C LEU A 76 -1.58 0.78 -0.81
N ILE A 77 -0.81 0.07 0.02
CA ILE A 77 0.02 0.71 1.03
C ILE A 77 1.24 1.44 0.42
N ALA A 78 1.70 1.03 -0.76
CA ALA A 78 2.86 1.63 -1.41
C ALA A 78 2.70 3.14 -1.68
N PRO A 79 1.60 3.63 -2.29
CA PRO A 79 1.40 5.06 -2.44
C PRO A 79 1.22 5.78 -1.10
N VAL A 80 0.72 5.13 -0.04
CA VAL A 80 0.64 5.74 1.29
C VAL A 80 2.05 6.02 1.82
N LEU A 81 2.88 4.98 1.89
CA LEU A 81 4.24 5.10 2.45
C LEU A 81 5.17 5.94 1.56
N GLY A 82 5.09 5.74 0.25
CA GLY A 82 6.04 6.33 -0.70
C GLY A 82 5.69 7.74 -1.17
N THR A 83 4.45 8.21 -1.02
CA THR A 83 4.03 9.53 -1.53
C THR A 83 3.32 10.41 -0.51
N LYS A 84 2.85 9.84 0.63
CA LYS A 84 2.07 10.58 1.61
C LYS A 84 2.74 10.63 2.98
N LEU A 85 3.00 9.48 3.62
CA LEU A 85 3.53 9.41 4.99
C LEU A 85 4.43 8.17 5.19
N PRO A 86 5.73 8.30 5.41
CA PRO A 86 6.52 9.53 5.46
C PRO A 86 6.58 10.31 4.14
N GLY A 87 6.35 9.68 2.98
CA GLY A 87 6.33 10.33 1.67
C GLY A 87 7.59 10.06 0.85
N LEU A 88 7.86 10.93 -0.12
CA LEU A 88 8.94 10.73 -1.10
C LEU A 88 10.31 10.56 -0.42
N GLY A 89 11.06 9.58 -0.88
CA GLY A 89 12.36 9.21 -0.33
C GLY A 89 12.30 8.16 0.79
N THR A 90 11.10 7.70 1.16
CA THR A 90 10.92 6.60 2.12
C THR A 90 11.34 5.27 1.52
N VAL A 91 12.07 4.47 2.30
CA VAL A 91 12.42 3.09 1.96
C VAL A 91 11.69 2.14 2.90
N ALA A 92 10.88 1.24 2.34
CA ALA A 92 10.27 0.16 3.11
C ALA A 92 11.31 -0.96 3.32
N VAL A 93 11.60 -1.29 4.58
CA VAL A 93 12.52 -2.36 4.96
C VAL A 93 11.78 -3.68 5.11
N GLU A 94 10.59 -3.62 5.70
CA GLU A 94 9.76 -4.79 5.96
C GLU A 94 8.28 -4.38 5.87
N ILE A 95 7.47 -5.24 5.30
CA ILE A 95 6.00 -5.13 5.35
C ILE A 95 5.47 -6.49 5.76
N ARG A 96 4.76 -6.53 6.89
CA ARG A 96 3.99 -7.70 7.35
C ARG A 96 2.53 -7.45 7.10
N CYS A 97 1.83 -8.44 6.58
CA CYS A 97 0.42 -8.36 6.29
C CYS A 97 -0.27 -9.68 6.67
N ARG A 98 -1.41 -9.56 7.34
CA ARG A 98 -2.30 -10.68 7.66
C ARG A 98 -3.65 -10.41 7.02
N PHE A 99 -4.05 -11.28 6.10
CA PHE A 99 -5.36 -11.23 5.47
C PHE A 99 -6.45 -11.71 6.44
N LYS A 100 -7.55 -11.00 6.49
CA LYS A 100 -8.72 -11.24 7.38
C LYS A 100 -9.96 -11.63 6.60
N ALA A 101 -10.18 -10.99 5.44
CA ALA A 101 -11.33 -11.23 4.59
C ALA A 101 -10.92 -11.13 3.11
N PRO A 102 -11.66 -11.79 2.20
CA PRO A 102 -11.45 -11.64 0.76
C PRO A 102 -11.83 -10.24 0.29
N THR A 103 -11.16 -9.78 -0.77
CA THR A 103 -11.56 -8.57 -1.51
C THR A 103 -12.25 -9.00 -2.79
N TYR A 104 -13.47 -8.57 -2.99
CA TYR A 104 -14.27 -8.85 -4.18
C TYR A 104 -14.09 -7.77 -5.24
N PHE A 105 -14.37 -8.11 -6.49
CA PHE A 105 -14.41 -7.14 -7.59
C PHE A 105 -15.47 -6.08 -7.29
N GLY A 106 -15.12 -4.82 -7.44
CA GLY A 106 -15.97 -3.68 -7.08
C GLY A 106 -15.83 -3.20 -5.64
N ASP A 107 -15.13 -3.93 -4.76
CA ASP A 107 -14.81 -3.42 -3.43
C ASP A 107 -13.88 -2.21 -3.53
N THR A 108 -14.17 -1.17 -2.76
CA THR A 108 -13.27 -0.03 -2.58
C THR A 108 -12.48 -0.24 -1.30
N VAL A 109 -11.19 -0.50 -1.47
CA VAL A 109 -10.28 -0.74 -0.33
C VAL A 109 -9.52 0.53 0.00
N THR A 110 -9.51 0.88 1.28
CA THR A 110 -8.71 1.96 1.87
C THR A 110 -7.54 1.36 2.64
N ALA A 111 -6.32 1.61 2.19
CA ALA A 111 -5.10 1.32 2.93
C ALA A 111 -4.73 2.53 3.79
N LYS A 112 -4.50 2.30 5.09
CA LYS A 112 -4.12 3.33 6.07
C LYS A 112 -2.82 2.94 6.75
N ALA A 113 -1.93 3.91 6.95
CA ALA A 113 -0.73 3.79 7.75
C ALA A 113 -0.74 4.83 8.87
N VAL A 114 -0.36 4.41 10.07
CA VAL A 114 -0.24 5.26 11.25
C VAL A 114 1.17 5.13 11.81
N VAL A 115 1.82 6.23 12.16
CA VAL A 115 3.11 6.22 12.86
C VAL A 115 2.92 5.64 14.26
N ALA A 116 3.38 4.40 14.48
CA ALA A 116 3.18 3.68 15.74
C ALA A 116 4.37 3.82 16.69
N GLU A 117 5.60 3.80 16.15
CA GLU A 117 6.82 3.82 16.97
C GLU A 117 7.96 4.48 16.20
N LYS A 118 8.78 5.25 16.91
CA LYS A 118 10.04 5.81 16.40
C LYS A 118 11.22 5.08 17.07
N ILE A 119 12.13 4.52 16.27
CA ILE A 119 13.28 3.74 16.71
C ILE A 119 14.54 4.62 16.66
N PRO A 120 14.99 5.23 17.79
CA PRO A 120 15.96 6.32 17.76
C PRO A 120 17.34 5.91 17.23
N GLY A 121 17.83 4.72 17.64
CA GLY A 121 19.19 4.27 17.30
C GLY A 121 19.45 4.10 15.81
N LYS A 122 18.41 3.77 15.03
CA LYS A 122 18.47 3.60 13.57
C LYS A 122 17.76 4.71 12.80
N LYS A 123 17.04 5.59 13.50
CA LYS A 123 16.08 6.56 12.90
C LYS A 123 15.08 5.88 11.97
N TRP A 124 14.63 4.70 12.31
CA TRP A 124 13.60 3.95 11.62
C TRP A 124 12.24 4.20 12.27
N VAL A 125 11.18 3.96 11.52
CA VAL A 125 9.81 4.15 12.00
C VAL A 125 8.99 2.89 11.73
N ARG A 126 8.26 2.45 12.76
CA ARG A 126 7.24 1.40 12.62
C ARG A 126 5.90 2.05 12.35
N MET A 127 5.25 1.60 11.28
CA MET A 127 3.92 2.03 10.88
C MET A 127 2.95 0.90 11.18
N ALA A 128 1.85 1.19 11.86
CA ALA A 128 0.69 0.29 11.93
C ALA A 128 -0.11 0.41 10.62
N LEU A 129 -0.51 -0.72 10.06
CA LEU A 129 -1.18 -0.79 8.76
C LEU A 129 -2.55 -1.44 8.88
N GLU A 130 -3.53 -0.88 8.18
CA GLU A 130 -4.88 -1.43 8.10
C GLU A 130 -5.44 -1.25 6.68
N TRP A 131 -6.16 -2.25 6.21
CA TRP A 131 -6.92 -2.19 4.96
C TRP A 131 -8.39 -2.48 5.26
N THR A 132 -9.27 -1.54 4.94
CA THR A 132 -10.71 -1.66 5.15
C THR A 132 -11.46 -1.53 3.83
N ASN A 133 -12.57 -2.24 3.67
CA ASN A 133 -13.44 -2.05 2.52
C ASN A 133 -14.50 -0.96 2.78
N GLN A 134 -15.33 -0.65 1.78
CA GLN A 134 -16.37 0.37 1.86
C GLN A 134 -17.46 0.08 2.89
N ARG A 135 -17.53 -1.15 3.43
CA ARG A 135 -18.46 -1.54 4.50
C ARG A 135 -17.85 -1.36 5.89
N GLY A 136 -16.59 -0.88 5.98
CA GLY A 136 -15.84 -0.78 7.24
C GLY A 136 -15.30 -2.12 7.74
N GLU A 137 -15.32 -3.17 6.92
CA GLU A 137 -14.75 -4.47 7.25
C GLU A 137 -13.24 -4.44 7.04
N THR A 138 -12.47 -4.89 8.04
CA THR A 138 -11.01 -5.04 7.92
C THR A 138 -10.69 -6.24 7.04
N VAL A 139 -10.14 -6.00 5.86
CA VAL A 139 -9.72 -7.03 4.89
C VAL A 139 -8.29 -7.48 5.12
N ALA A 140 -7.45 -6.62 5.69
CA ALA A 140 -6.10 -6.96 6.13
C ALA A 140 -5.62 -6.01 7.23
N GLU A 141 -4.65 -6.47 8.02
CA GLU A 141 -3.94 -5.69 9.03
C GLU A 141 -2.46 -6.02 9.01
N GLY A 142 -1.62 -5.15 9.55
CA GLY A 142 -0.19 -5.44 9.60
C GLY A 142 0.66 -4.30 10.12
N GLU A 143 1.93 -4.35 9.79
CA GLU A 143 2.91 -3.32 10.12
C GLU A 143 3.94 -3.17 9.00
N ALA A 144 4.55 -2.00 8.91
CA ALA A 144 5.73 -1.77 8.10
C ALA A 144 6.85 -1.18 8.96
N LEU A 145 8.09 -1.57 8.64
CA LEU A 145 9.28 -0.91 9.13
C LEU A 145 9.85 -0.09 7.97
N VAL A 146 9.98 1.21 8.17
CA VAL A 146 10.43 2.13 7.12
C VAL A 146 11.61 2.98 7.57
N ILE A 147 12.42 3.38 6.58
CA ILE A 147 13.45 4.41 6.74
C ILE A 147 12.86 5.68 6.13
N PRO A 148 12.55 6.71 6.93
CA PRO A 148 12.15 8.01 6.42
C PRO A 148 13.25 8.66 5.58
N PRO A 149 12.93 9.60 4.68
CA PRO A 149 13.96 10.30 3.91
C PRO A 149 14.92 11.05 4.85
N PRO A 150 16.21 11.14 4.50
CA PRO A 150 17.14 12.02 5.20
C PRO A 150 16.73 13.48 4.95
N GLY A 151 16.92 14.35 5.94
CA GLY A 151 16.77 15.78 5.74
C GLY A 151 17.81 16.31 4.77
N GLY A 152 17.42 17.28 3.97
CA GLY A 152 18.36 17.93 3.04
C GLY A 152 17.63 18.58 1.85
N PRO A 153 18.36 19.35 1.02
CA PRO A 153 17.78 19.89 -0.20
C PRO A 153 17.32 18.73 -1.09
N GLY A 154 16.15 18.89 -1.70
CA GLY A 154 15.48 17.86 -2.52
C GLY A 154 16.38 17.25 -3.58
N LEU A 155 16.10 15.98 -3.90
CA LEU A 155 16.74 15.24 -4.99
C LEU A 155 16.48 15.90 -6.33
#